data_1c0472036db392e3fdeae639d6e62db5
#
_entry.id   1c0472036db392e3fdeae639d6e62db5
#
_cell.length_a   1.000
_cell.length_b   1.000
_cell.length_c   1.000
_cell.angle_alpha   90.00
_cell.angle_beta   90.00
_cell.angle_gamma   90.00
#
_symmetry.space_group_name_H-M   'P 1'
#
loop_
_entity.id
_entity.type
_entity.pdbx_description
1 polymer ?
#
loop_
_entity_poly.entity_id
_entity_poly.type
_entity_poly.pdbx_seq_one_letter_code
_entity_poly.pdbx_strand_id
1 'polypeptide(L)'
;KLEKEFSSHNISVDKLYNSEPLTGKSFALFDTWSTEAANAIAFSILSGVSFLDVDSVIIDSTLPNFALESMISKVKTAMKKYNVAGLTPPKLSSGSIGSQATVLGGAFLPLYANFSTDRDIFMKLLEPEN
;
A
#
# COMPACT_ATOMS: atom_id res chain seq x y z
N LYS A 1 1.79 11.16 -8.12
CA LYS A 1 0.80 11.48 -9.16
C LYS A 1 -0.37 12.25 -8.53
N LEU A 2 -1.08 11.69 -7.52
CA LEU A 2 -2.25 12.31 -6.90
C LEU A 2 -1.96 13.70 -6.30
N GLU A 3 -0.89 13.85 -5.53
CA GLU A 3 -0.50 15.14 -4.93
C GLU A 3 -0.26 16.23 -5.99
N LYS A 4 0.38 15.84 -7.13
CA LYS A 4 0.57 16.76 -8.25
C LYS A 4 -0.76 17.21 -8.88
N GLU A 5 -1.73 16.31 -8.99
CA GLU A 5 -3.06 16.63 -9.48
C GLU A 5 -3.81 17.56 -8.53
N PHE A 6 -3.72 17.32 -7.22
CA PHE A 6 -4.28 18.23 -6.21
C PHE A 6 -3.68 19.63 -6.32
N SER A 7 -2.35 19.72 -6.36
CA SER A 7 -1.63 20.98 -6.50
C SER A 7 -1.99 21.72 -7.80
N SER A 8 -2.09 21.03 -8.93
CA SER A 8 -2.45 21.64 -10.21
C SER A 8 -3.87 22.22 -10.25
N HIS A 9 -4.74 21.76 -9.36
CA HIS A 9 -6.10 22.24 -9.21
C HIS A 9 -6.28 23.21 -8.02
N ASN A 10 -5.18 23.71 -7.43
CA ASN A 10 -5.19 24.58 -6.24
C ASN A 10 -5.93 23.95 -5.04
N ILE A 11 -5.87 22.64 -4.89
CA ILE A 11 -6.41 21.92 -3.72
C ILE A 11 -5.26 21.59 -2.79
N SER A 12 -5.40 21.88 -1.49
CA SER A 12 -4.38 21.54 -0.51
C SER A 12 -4.18 20.03 -0.44
N VAL A 13 -2.92 19.60 -0.51
CA VAL A 13 -2.50 18.20 -0.38
C VAL A 13 -2.83 17.65 1.00
N ASP A 14 -2.85 18.50 2.03
CA ASP A 14 -3.19 18.12 3.40
C ASP A 14 -4.57 17.47 3.52
N LYS A 15 -5.50 17.81 2.60
CA LYS A 15 -6.81 17.17 2.54
C LYS A 15 -6.77 15.67 2.29
N LEU A 16 -5.68 15.16 1.70
CA LEU A 16 -5.50 13.72 1.49
C LEU A 16 -5.20 12.97 2.79
N TYR A 17 -4.61 13.65 3.76
CA TYR A 17 -4.11 13.06 5.00
C TYR A 17 -4.96 13.40 6.22
N ASN A 18 -5.94 14.30 6.04
CA ASN A 18 -6.90 14.63 7.08
C ASN A 18 -7.94 13.52 7.23
N SER A 19 -8.45 13.34 8.45
CA SER A 19 -9.49 12.35 8.75
C SER A 19 -10.86 12.72 8.19
N GLU A 20 -11.01 13.91 7.60
CA GLU A 20 -12.28 14.36 7.01
C GLU A 20 -12.49 13.76 5.61
N PRO A 21 -13.72 13.34 5.30
CA PRO A 21 -14.03 12.81 3.98
C PRO A 21 -13.79 13.84 2.87
N LEU A 22 -13.19 13.41 1.78
CA LEU A 22 -13.03 14.23 0.59
C LEU A 22 -14.40 14.54 -0.03
N THR A 23 -14.60 15.78 -0.48
CA THR A 23 -15.86 16.23 -1.09
C THR A 23 -15.63 16.98 -2.42
N GLY A 24 -16.64 17.03 -3.24
CA GLY A 24 -16.61 17.81 -4.50
C GLY A 24 -15.43 17.40 -5.41
N LYS A 25 -14.65 18.38 -5.86
CA LYS A 25 -13.54 18.16 -6.80
C LYS A 25 -12.42 17.31 -6.24
N SER A 26 -12.10 17.42 -4.94
CA SER A 26 -11.07 16.61 -4.30
C SER A 26 -11.45 15.11 -4.27
N PHE A 27 -12.74 14.84 -4.03
CA PHE A 27 -13.26 13.47 -4.12
C PHE A 27 -13.16 12.92 -5.54
N ALA A 28 -13.58 13.70 -6.56
CA ALA A 28 -13.53 13.24 -7.95
C ALA A 28 -12.10 12.91 -8.42
N LEU A 29 -11.11 13.74 -8.04
CA LEU A 29 -9.71 13.50 -8.35
C LEU A 29 -9.19 12.24 -7.64
N PHE A 30 -9.51 12.10 -6.36
CA PHE A 30 -9.14 10.88 -5.59
C PHE A 30 -9.82 9.65 -6.17
N ASP A 31 -11.08 9.71 -6.53
CA ASP A 31 -11.86 8.59 -7.08
C ASP A 31 -11.28 8.09 -8.41
N THR A 32 -10.94 9.02 -9.31
CA THR A 32 -10.29 8.69 -10.58
C THR A 32 -8.94 8.06 -10.38
N TRP A 33 -8.06 8.69 -9.59
CA TRP A 33 -6.73 8.18 -9.31
C TRP A 33 -6.77 6.83 -8.59
N SER A 34 -7.62 6.68 -7.58
CA SER A 34 -7.74 5.44 -6.81
C SER A 34 -8.26 4.28 -7.66
N THR A 35 -9.07 4.57 -8.66
CA THR A 35 -9.56 3.56 -9.61
C THR A 35 -8.43 3.06 -10.53
N GLU A 36 -7.59 3.96 -11.05
CA GLU A 36 -6.41 3.59 -11.82
C GLU A 36 -5.41 2.81 -10.97
N ALA A 37 -5.12 3.31 -9.77
CA ALA A 37 -4.21 2.66 -8.84
C ALA A 37 -4.71 1.26 -8.44
N ALA A 38 -6.00 1.11 -8.18
CA ALA A 38 -6.60 -0.17 -7.82
C ALA A 38 -6.47 -1.21 -8.94
N ASN A 39 -6.59 -0.81 -10.21
CA ASN A 39 -6.37 -1.72 -11.33
C ASN A 39 -4.90 -2.20 -11.39
N ALA A 40 -3.94 -1.28 -11.20
CA ALA A 40 -2.52 -1.62 -11.19
C ALA A 40 -2.15 -2.53 -10.00
N ILE A 41 -2.68 -2.24 -8.80
CA ILE A 41 -2.48 -3.05 -7.60
C ILE A 41 -3.09 -4.45 -7.79
N ALA A 42 -4.31 -4.54 -8.32
CA ALA A 42 -4.97 -5.82 -8.60
C ALA A 42 -4.15 -6.68 -9.55
N PHE A 43 -3.62 -6.09 -10.62
CA PHE A 43 -2.75 -6.78 -11.56
C PHE A 43 -1.47 -7.29 -10.88
N SER A 44 -0.82 -6.44 -10.07
CA SER A 44 0.40 -6.80 -9.33
C SER A 44 0.16 -7.94 -8.34
N ILE A 45 -0.96 -7.89 -7.59
CA ILE A 45 -1.33 -8.94 -6.64
C ILE A 45 -1.55 -10.27 -7.38
N LEU A 46 -2.35 -10.28 -8.44
CA LEU A 46 -2.65 -11.49 -9.20
C LEU A 46 -1.40 -12.05 -9.87
N SER A 47 -0.52 -11.19 -10.38
CA SER A 47 0.77 -11.62 -10.91
C SER A 47 1.65 -12.26 -9.82
N GLY A 48 1.72 -11.66 -8.63
CA GLY A 48 2.48 -12.22 -7.51
C GLY A 48 1.93 -13.57 -7.06
N VAL A 49 0.61 -13.68 -6.91
CA VAL A 49 -0.07 -14.92 -6.49
C VAL A 49 0.12 -16.04 -7.52
N SER A 50 0.28 -15.73 -8.80
CA SER A 50 0.56 -16.74 -9.82
C SER A 50 1.92 -17.43 -9.67
N PHE A 51 2.86 -16.81 -8.95
CA PHE A 51 4.19 -17.37 -8.66
C PHE A 51 4.34 -17.83 -7.20
N LEU A 52 3.59 -17.20 -6.28
CA LEU A 52 3.69 -17.44 -4.86
C LEU A 52 2.33 -17.88 -4.33
N ASP A 53 2.29 -19.00 -3.65
CA ASP A 53 1.09 -19.49 -2.98
C ASP A 53 0.90 -18.73 -1.67
N VAL A 54 0.18 -17.60 -1.73
CA VAL A 54 -0.07 -16.72 -0.58
C VAL A 54 -1.54 -16.67 -0.23
N ASP A 55 -1.86 -16.85 1.05
CA ASP A 55 -3.23 -16.85 1.55
C ASP A 55 -3.82 -15.43 1.70
N SER A 56 -2.96 -14.45 1.97
CA SER A 56 -3.40 -13.08 2.26
C SER A 56 -2.41 -12.02 1.80
N VAL A 57 -2.96 -10.85 1.45
CA VAL A 57 -2.18 -9.65 1.13
C VAL A 57 -2.67 -8.50 2.01
N ILE A 58 -1.74 -7.84 2.67
CA ILE A 58 -2.00 -6.65 3.48
C ILE A 58 -1.63 -5.43 2.66
N ILE A 59 -2.57 -4.49 2.53
CA ILE A 59 -2.33 -3.19 1.89
C ILE A 59 -2.29 -2.15 2.99
N ASP A 60 -1.15 -1.48 3.14
CA ASP A 60 -0.97 -0.40 4.10
C ASP A 60 -0.59 0.91 3.40
N SER A 61 -0.96 2.04 3.97
CA SER A 61 -0.64 3.34 3.42
C SER A 61 -0.70 4.44 4.49
N THR A 62 -0.15 5.61 4.14
CA THR A 62 -0.27 6.83 4.95
C THR A 62 -1.62 7.54 4.79
N LEU A 63 -2.48 7.06 3.90
CA LEU A 63 -3.83 7.61 3.71
C LEU A 63 -4.72 7.33 4.93
N PRO A 64 -5.71 8.18 5.21
CA PRO A 64 -6.71 7.92 6.24
C PRO A 64 -7.44 6.60 5.99
N ASN A 65 -7.90 5.95 7.06
CA ASN A 65 -8.53 4.63 7.00
C ASN A 65 -9.70 4.56 6.00
N PHE A 66 -10.55 5.59 5.94
CA PHE A 66 -11.67 5.60 4.99
C PHE A 66 -11.21 5.56 3.52
N ALA A 67 -10.09 6.24 3.21
CA ALA A 67 -9.51 6.26 1.87
C ALA A 67 -8.83 4.93 1.54
N LEU A 68 -8.15 4.33 2.51
CA LEU A 68 -7.53 3.00 2.38
C LEU A 68 -8.58 1.91 2.16
N GLU A 69 -9.66 1.91 2.95
CA GLU A 69 -10.76 0.94 2.81
C GLU A 69 -11.47 1.10 1.44
N SER A 70 -11.69 2.34 1.00
CA SER A 70 -12.21 2.61 -0.34
C SER A 70 -11.29 2.05 -1.43
N MET A 71 -9.98 2.26 -1.31
CA MET A 71 -8.97 1.70 -2.22
C MET A 71 -9.02 0.18 -2.26
N ILE A 72 -9.03 -0.49 -1.10
CA ILE A 72 -9.09 -1.96 -0.99
C ILE A 72 -10.37 -2.50 -1.63
N SER A 73 -11.51 -1.83 -1.44
CA SER A 73 -12.78 -2.19 -2.08
C SER A 73 -12.67 -2.14 -3.61
N LYS A 74 -12.03 -1.09 -4.14
CA LYS A 74 -11.77 -0.96 -5.58
C LYS A 74 -10.81 -2.04 -6.09
N VAL A 75 -9.76 -2.37 -5.33
CA VAL A 75 -8.82 -3.47 -5.69
C VAL A 75 -9.58 -4.80 -5.76
N LYS A 76 -10.40 -5.12 -4.76
CA LYS A 76 -11.25 -6.32 -4.78
C LYS A 76 -12.15 -6.38 -6.02
N THR A 77 -12.73 -5.24 -6.39
CA THR A 77 -13.58 -5.13 -7.58
C THR A 77 -12.77 -5.29 -8.87
N ALA A 78 -11.57 -4.70 -8.92
CA ALA A 78 -10.67 -4.81 -10.07
C ALA A 78 -10.18 -6.25 -10.27
N MET A 79 -9.84 -6.97 -9.20
CA MET A 79 -9.41 -8.37 -9.27
C MET A 79 -10.46 -9.28 -9.91
N LYS A 80 -11.75 -9.02 -9.69
CA LYS A 80 -12.84 -9.80 -10.29
C LYS A 80 -12.93 -9.68 -11.82
N LYS A 81 -12.30 -8.66 -12.41
CA LYS A 81 -12.27 -8.46 -13.87
C LYS A 81 -11.26 -9.34 -14.57
N TYR A 82 -10.30 -9.89 -13.86
CA TYR A 82 -9.27 -10.76 -14.41
C TYR A 82 -9.73 -12.21 -14.42
N ASN A 83 -9.28 -12.94 -15.45
CA ASN A 83 -9.47 -14.38 -15.46
C ASN A 83 -8.47 -15.02 -14.50
N VAL A 84 -8.98 -15.54 -13.40
CA VAL A 84 -8.19 -16.20 -12.34
C VAL A 84 -8.37 -17.72 -12.34
N ALA A 85 -8.69 -18.33 -13.51
CA ALA A 85 -8.85 -19.77 -13.61
C ALA A 85 -7.58 -20.48 -13.11
N GLY A 86 -7.75 -21.34 -12.09
CA GLY A 86 -6.65 -22.08 -11.47
C GLY A 86 -5.90 -21.32 -10.36
N LEU A 87 -6.29 -20.07 -10.04
CA LEU A 87 -5.73 -19.31 -8.92
C LEU A 87 -6.76 -19.19 -7.79
N THR A 88 -6.30 -19.31 -6.57
CA THR A 88 -7.09 -18.94 -5.38
C THR A 88 -6.80 -17.47 -5.04
N PRO A 89 -7.77 -16.55 -5.21
CA PRO A 89 -7.53 -15.15 -4.87
C PRO A 89 -7.22 -14.99 -3.37
N PRO A 90 -6.18 -14.23 -3.01
CA PRO A 90 -5.81 -14.03 -1.61
C PRO A 90 -6.83 -13.16 -0.88
N LYS A 91 -6.90 -13.29 0.43
CA LYS A 91 -7.66 -12.36 1.28
C LYS A 91 -6.95 -11.00 1.28
N LEU A 92 -7.70 -9.92 1.02
CA LEU A 92 -7.18 -8.55 1.14
C LEU A 92 -7.63 -7.94 2.45
N SER A 93 -6.69 -7.37 3.19
CA SER A 93 -6.94 -6.63 4.43
C SER A 93 -6.14 -5.32 4.45
N SER A 94 -6.63 -4.34 5.20
CA SER A 94 -5.91 -3.11 5.52
C SER A 94 -4.82 -3.37 6.54
N GLY A 95 -3.67 -2.70 6.36
CA GLY A 95 -2.65 -2.59 7.39
C GLY A 95 -3.08 -1.61 8.48
N SER A 96 -2.40 -1.67 9.61
CA SER A 96 -2.69 -0.83 10.78
C SER A 96 -1.53 0.10 11.17
N ILE A 97 -0.40 0.02 10.48
CA ILE A 97 0.82 0.78 10.83
C ILE A 97 0.78 2.17 10.20
N GLY A 98 0.41 2.28 8.95
CA GLY A 98 0.19 3.54 8.24
C GLY A 98 1.39 4.50 8.33
N SER A 99 1.13 5.73 8.74
CA SER A 99 2.15 6.79 8.87
C SER A 99 3.23 6.49 9.92
N GLN A 100 3.00 5.55 10.84
CA GLN A 100 3.95 5.17 11.86
C GLN A 100 5.01 4.17 11.37
N ALA A 101 4.90 3.66 10.16
CA ALA A 101 5.79 2.62 9.61
C ALA A 101 7.27 3.02 9.69
N THR A 102 7.61 4.25 9.35
CA THR A 102 8.99 4.75 9.38
C THR A 102 9.54 4.80 10.81
N VAL A 103 8.75 5.30 11.76
CA VAL A 103 9.15 5.41 13.17
C VAL A 103 9.30 4.02 13.79
N LEU A 104 8.33 3.15 13.57
CA LEU A 104 8.36 1.77 14.05
C LEU A 104 9.53 0.99 13.44
N GLY A 105 9.74 1.11 12.12
CA GLY A 105 10.86 0.48 11.44
C GLY A 105 12.20 0.91 12.04
N GLY A 106 12.39 2.22 12.26
CA GLY A 106 13.58 2.75 12.93
C GLY A 106 13.77 2.23 14.36
N ALA A 107 12.69 2.13 15.13
CA ALA A 107 12.73 1.60 16.50
C ALA A 107 13.04 0.10 16.55
N PHE A 108 12.63 -0.66 15.53
CA PHE A 108 12.93 -2.10 15.44
C PHE A 108 14.35 -2.41 15.00
N LEU A 109 15.07 -1.51 14.33
CA LEU A 109 16.44 -1.76 13.86
C LEU A 109 17.40 -2.19 14.97
N PRO A 110 17.48 -1.51 16.15
CA PRO A 110 18.34 -1.94 17.22
C PRO A 110 17.96 -3.31 17.81
N LEU A 111 16.66 -3.61 17.86
CA LEU A 111 16.16 -4.89 18.34
C LEU A 111 16.55 -6.01 17.37
N TYR A 112 16.40 -5.78 16.07
CA TYR A 112 16.83 -6.70 15.03
C TYR A 112 18.35 -6.95 15.10
N ALA A 113 19.14 -5.88 15.20
CA ALA A 113 20.60 -5.97 15.26
C ALA A 113 21.12 -6.76 16.46
N ASN A 114 20.40 -6.72 17.60
CA ASN A 114 20.86 -7.35 18.84
C ASN A 114 20.22 -8.70 19.14
N PHE A 115 19.00 -8.96 18.64
CA PHE A 115 18.20 -10.12 19.05
C PHE A 115 17.73 -11.01 17.88
N SER A 116 17.98 -10.62 16.62
CA SER A 116 17.63 -11.48 15.48
C SER A 116 18.59 -12.64 15.38
N THR A 117 18.05 -13.84 15.10
CA THR A 117 18.83 -15.04 14.80
C THR A 117 19.54 -14.97 13.45
N ASP A 118 19.06 -14.15 12.51
CA ASP A 118 19.61 -13.95 11.16
C ASP A 118 20.47 -12.68 11.04
N ARG A 119 21.35 -12.51 12.01
CA ARG A 119 22.24 -11.34 12.10
C ARG A 119 23.10 -11.11 10.85
N ASP A 120 23.52 -12.21 10.20
CA ASP A 120 24.47 -12.17 9.09
C ASP A 120 23.87 -11.66 7.77
N ILE A 121 22.55 -11.72 7.59
CA ILE A 121 21.89 -11.27 6.37
C ILE A 121 21.87 -9.74 6.31
N PHE A 122 21.62 -9.05 7.42
CA PHE A 122 21.58 -7.59 7.48
C PHE A 122 22.96 -6.94 7.54
N MET A 123 23.96 -7.60 8.15
CA MET A 123 25.30 -7.05 8.28
C MET A 123 26.09 -7.11 6.97
N LYS A 124 25.81 -8.08 6.07
CA LYS A 124 26.42 -8.15 4.74
C LYS A 124 26.05 -6.98 3.82
N LEU A 125 24.93 -6.31 4.09
CA LEU A 125 24.53 -5.13 3.32
C LEU A 125 25.24 -3.83 3.75
N LEU A 126 26.00 -3.87 4.84
CA LEU A 126 26.69 -2.71 5.42
C LEU A 126 28.22 -2.80 5.29
N GLU A 127 28.78 -3.89 4.78
CA GLU A 127 30.20 -3.96 4.45
C GLU A 127 30.43 -3.31 3.08
N PRO A 128 31.26 -2.24 2.99
CA PRO A 128 31.67 -1.71 1.70
C PRO A 128 32.48 -2.79 0.98
N GLU A 129 32.13 -3.06 -0.27
CA GLU A 129 32.94 -3.89 -1.16
C GLU A 129 34.36 -3.27 -1.24
N ASN A 130 35.37 -4.00 -0.73
CA ASN A 130 36.80 -3.68 -0.92
C ASN A 130 37.23 -4.10 -2.32
#